data_f7df8f5fe267364ba580bd6d85807512
#
_entry.id   f7df8f5fe267364ba580bd6d85807512
#
_cell.length_a   1.000
_cell.length_b   1.000
_cell.length_c   1.000
_cell.angle_alpha   90.00
_cell.angle_beta   90.00
_cell.angle_gamma   90.00
#
_symmetry.space_group_name_H-M   'P 1'
#
loop_
_entity.id
_entity.type
_entity.pdbx_description
1 polymer ?
#
loop_
_entity_poly.entity_id
_entity_poly.type
_entity_poly.pdbx_seq_one_letter_code
_entity_poly.pdbx_strand_id
1 'polypeptide(L)'
;VAVKTKLHVSNPSDIHNAFFYCNIDKIKFDKASLQDLIANMSGKAFVLPKEMERVGVCNYSGNISGFLSNMVLYGTLNSAIGNVKTDVALSVNKEFKSCYLNGKIGSSKLNFAKVLPKSGLGTIAFNSNSKVTLNAYKSYFISTDIDINHFFFKGYNYKNVKVNGDIEPNSFFGKINIADENCNLAFNGHISNINDYKKFDFEANVADLALNKLHLSD
;
A
#
# COMPACT_ATOMS: atom_id res chain seq x y z
N VAL A 1 -20.18 -9.16 -5.11
CA VAL A 1 -19.68 -7.98 -5.84
C VAL A 1 -20.84 -7.32 -6.57
N ALA A 2 -21.02 -5.99 -6.40
CA ALA A 2 -21.96 -5.19 -7.19
C ALA A 2 -21.13 -4.29 -8.11
N VAL A 3 -21.41 -4.34 -9.41
CA VAL A 3 -20.63 -3.61 -10.44
C VAL A 3 -21.56 -2.72 -11.27
N LYS A 4 -21.19 -1.46 -11.38
CA LYS A 4 -21.74 -0.54 -12.37
C LYS A 4 -20.59 -0.04 -13.24
N THR A 5 -20.57 -0.49 -14.50
CA THR A 5 -19.43 -0.28 -15.39
C THR A 5 -19.84 -0.22 -16.85
N LYS A 6 -19.00 0.45 -17.65
CA LYS A 6 -18.96 0.32 -19.11
C LYS A 6 -17.73 -0.49 -19.46
N LEU A 7 -17.92 -1.66 -20.04
CA LEU A 7 -16.85 -2.57 -20.44
C LEU A 7 -16.75 -2.62 -21.96
N HIS A 8 -15.54 -2.44 -22.46
CA HIS A 8 -15.16 -2.71 -23.85
C HIS A 8 -14.10 -3.80 -23.86
N VAL A 9 -14.28 -4.82 -24.69
CA VAL A 9 -13.35 -5.94 -24.83
C VAL A 9 -13.03 -6.10 -26.29
N SER A 10 -11.75 -6.05 -26.66
CA SER A 10 -11.27 -6.44 -27.98
C SER A 10 -10.78 -7.89 -27.95
N ASN A 11 -11.01 -8.61 -29.04
CA ASN A 11 -10.66 -10.03 -29.19
C ASN A 11 -11.23 -10.95 -28.09
N PRO A 12 -12.56 -10.98 -27.88
CA PRO A 12 -13.18 -11.72 -26.80
C PRO A 12 -13.06 -13.25 -26.91
N SER A 13 -12.66 -13.76 -28.08
CA SER A 13 -12.44 -15.18 -28.33
C SER A 13 -11.18 -15.73 -27.68
N ASP A 14 -10.24 -14.86 -27.35
CA ASP A 14 -8.97 -15.19 -26.68
C ASP A 14 -8.77 -14.31 -25.47
N ILE A 15 -9.25 -14.77 -24.32
CA ILE A 15 -9.24 -14.02 -23.06
C ILE A 15 -7.82 -13.64 -22.58
N HIS A 16 -6.80 -14.44 -22.97
CA HIS A 16 -5.42 -14.16 -22.59
C HIS A 16 -4.80 -13.00 -23.36
N ASN A 17 -5.26 -12.79 -24.58
CA ASN A 17 -4.84 -11.71 -25.48
C ASN A 17 -5.95 -10.67 -25.68
N ALA A 18 -7.04 -10.75 -24.92
CA ALA A 18 -8.09 -9.76 -24.93
C ALA A 18 -7.63 -8.48 -24.23
N PHE A 19 -7.84 -7.34 -24.88
CA PHE A 19 -7.65 -6.04 -24.23
C PHE A 19 -8.96 -5.59 -23.62
N PHE A 20 -8.90 -5.22 -22.36
CA PHE A 20 -10.03 -4.72 -21.58
C PHE A 20 -9.90 -3.22 -21.35
N TYR A 21 -10.99 -2.51 -21.54
CA TYR A 21 -11.17 -1.15 -21.06
C TYR A 21 -12.46 -1.08 -20.25
N CYS A 22 -12.33 -0.80 -19.01
CA CYS A 22 -13.42 -0.79 -18.05
C CYS A 22 -13.50 0.57 -17.37
N ASN A 23 -14.55 1.34 -17.68
CA ASN A 23 -14.87 2.56 -16.96
C ASN A 23 -15.84 2.20 -15.84
N ILE A 24 -15.38 2.32 -14.61
CA ILE A 24 -16.04 1.82 -13.42
C ILE A 24 -16.64 3.01 -12.66
N ASP A 25 -17.94 3.15 -12.71
CA ASP A 25 -18.65 4.12 -11.85
C ASP A 25 -18.51 3.69 -10.39
N LYS A 26 -18.71 2.39 -10.12
CA LYS A 26 -18.55 1.81 -8.79
C LYS A 26 -18.45 0.29 -8.83
N ILE A 27 -17.39 -0.26 -8.21
CA ILE A 27 -17.33 -1.67 -7.80
C ILE A 27 -17.32 -1.72 -6.28
N LYS A 28 -18.21 -2.53 -5.71
CA LYS A 28 -18.27 -2.79 -4.28
C LYS A 28 -17.83 -4.22 -3.99
N PHE A 29 -16.86 -4.39 -3.11
CA PHE A 29 -16.32 -5.68 -2.69
C PHE A 29 -15.84 -5.65 -1.24
N ASP A 30 -15.70 -6.80 -0.66
CA ASP A 30 -15.04 -7.05 0.63
C ASP A 30 -13.93 -8.10 0.46
N LYS A 31 -13.27 -8.48 1.55
CA LYS A 31 -12.20 -9.48 1.53
C LYS A 31 -12.65 -10.79 0.90
N ALA A 32 -13.81 -11.30 1.30
CA ALA A 32 -14.31 -12.60 0.82
C ALA A 32 -14.57 -12.59 -0.69
N SER A 33 -15.35 -11.60 -1.16
CA SER A 33 -15.64 -11.47 -2.59
C SER A 33 -14.40 -11.20 -3.44
N LEU A 34 -13.39 -10.52 -2.90
CA LEU A 34 -12.12 -10.33 -3.60
C LEU A 34 -11.32 -11.64 -3.68
N GLN A 35 -11.28 -12.42 -2.61
CA GLN A 35 -10.66 -13.75 -2.61
C GLN A 35 -11.32 -14.69 -3.64
N ASP A 36 -12.65 -14.72 -3.66
CA ASP A 36 -13.42 -15.54 -4.61
C ASP A 36 -13.15 -15.10 -6.05
N LEU A 37 -13.11 -13.80 -6.31
CA LEU A 37 -12.80 -13.27 -7.63
C LEU A 37 -11.39 -13.71 -8.10
N ILE A 38 -10.38 -13.56 -7.24
CA ILE A 38 -9.01 -13.96 -7.56
C ILE A 38 -8.91 -15.48 -7.76
N ALA A 39 -9.57 -16.27 -6.92
CA ALA A 39 -9.58 -17.71 -7.02
C ALA A 39 -10.23 -18.18 -8.33
N ASN A 40 -11.36 -17.59 -8.72
CA ASN A 40 -12.04 -17.90 -9.98
C ASN A 40 -11.20 -17.52 -11.21
N MET A 41 -10.49 -16.39 -11.17
CA MET A 41 -9.61 -15.96 -12.28
C MET A 41 -8.35 -16.79 -12.39
N SER A 42 -7.77 -17.20 -11.27
CA SER A 42 -6.49 -17.92 -11.22
C SER A 42 -6.65 -19.46 -11.23
N GLY A 43 -7.84 -19.97 -10.99
CA GLY A 43 -8.10 -21.39 -10.78
C GLY A 43 -7.48 -21.96 -9.49
N LYS A 44 -7.05 -21.11 -8.57
CA LYS A 44 -6.35 -21.49 -7.32
C LYS A 44 -6.93 -20.76 -6.12
N ALA A 45 -6.97 -21.44 -4.98
CA ALA A 45 -7.34 -20.80 -3.72
C ALA A 45 -6.33 -19.70 -3.36
N PHE A 46 -6.84 -18.51 -3.03
CA PHE A 46 -6.06 -17.35 -2.64
C PHE A 46 -6.56 -16.83 -1.28
N VAL A 47 -5.64 -16.61 -0.35
CA VAL A 47 -5.98 -16.15 1.00
C VAL A 47 -5.36 -14.78 1.25
N LEU A 48 -6.22 -13.78 1.43
CA LEU A 48 -5.82 -12.44 1.82
C LEU A 48 -5.53 -12.37 3.34
N PRO A 49 -4.64 -11.47 3.77
CA PRO A 49 -4.33 -11.25 5.19
C PRO A 49 -5.58 -11.00 6.04
N LYS A 50 -5.54 -11.43 7.32
CA LYS A 50 -6.68 -11.26 8.24
C LYS A 50 -7.01 -9.79 8.48
N GLU A 51 -6.01 -8.95 8.46
CA GLU A 51 -6.10 -7.50 8.66
C GLU A 51 -7.04 -6.85 7.64
N MET A 52 -7.19 -7.43 6.45
CA MET A 52 -8.13 -6.95 5.43
C MET A 52 -9.60 -7.04 5.84
N GLU A 53 -9.96 -7.86 6.81
CA GLU A 53 -11.32 -7.87 7.37
C GLU A 53 -11.68 -6.52 8.01
N ARG A 54 -10.69 -5.86 8.63
CA ARG A 54 -10.86 -4.57 9.29
C ARG A 54 -10.92 -3.39 8.32
N VAL A 55 -10.48 -3.61 7.08
CA VAL A 55 -10.64 -2.63 6.00
C VAL A 55 -12.12 -2.48 5.63
N GLY A 56 -12.90 -3.56 5.85
CA GLY A 56 -14.34 -3.59 5.59
C GLY A 56 -14.69 -3.60 4.11
N VAL A 57 -15.86 -3.06 3.80
CA VAL A 57 -16.33 -2.96 2.42
C VAL A 57 -15.57 -1.87 1.68
N CYS A 58 -15.03 -2.23 0.54
CA CYS A 58 -14.34 -1.35 -0.39
C CYS A 58 -15.23 -0.94 -1.55
N ASN A 59 -15.11 0.29 -1.99
CA ASN A 59 -15.74 0.82 -3.19
C ASN A 59 -14.64 1.41 -4.07
N TYR A 60 -14.48 0.87 -5.27
CA TYR A 60 -13.56 1.41 -6.26
C TYR A 60 -14.34 2.12 -7.37
N SER A 61 -13.83 3.27 -7.80
CA SER A 61 -14.27 4.01 -8.97
C SER A 61 -13.08 4.49 -9.77
N GLY A 62 -13.16 4.43 -11.11
CA GLY A 62 -12.06 4.80 -11.97
C GLY A 62 -12.01 3.97 -13.25
N ASN A 63 -10.82 3.85 -13.83
CA ASN A 63 -10.58 3.11 -15.05
C ASN A 63 -9.63 1.95 -14.80
N ILE A 64 -9.93 0.81 -15.38
CA ILE A 64 -9.02 -0.33 -15.50
C ILE A 64 -8.88 -0.63 -16.98
N SER A 65 -7.65 -0.68 -17.47
CA SER A 65 -7.37 -0.99 -18.88
C SER A 65 -6.12 -1.85 -19.04
N GLY A 66 -6.10 -2.68 -20.05
CA GLY A 66 -4.96 -3.53 -20.36
C GLY A 66 -5.35 -4.96 -20.69
N PHE A 67 -4.37 -5.83 -20.61
CA PHE A 67 -4.53 -7.28 -20.73
C PHE A 67 -4.64 -7.92 -19.34
N LEU A 68 -5.16 -9.13 -19.23
CA LEU A 68 -5.32 -9.82 -17.96
C LEU A 68 -4.02 -9.94 -17.15
N SER A 69 -2.88 -10.07 -17.85
CA SER A 69 -1.56 -10.14 -17.22
C SER A 69 -0.91 -8.78 -16.97
N ASN A 70 -1.38 -7.71 -17.61
CA ASN A 70 -0.80 -6.36 -17.52
C ASN A 70 -1.92 -5.31 -17.61
N MET A 71 -2.25 -4.68 -16.51
CA MET A 71 -3.33 -3.71 -16.39
C MET A 71 -2.82 -2.38 -15.85
N VAL A 72 -3.50 -1.31 -16.18
CA VAL A 72 -3.37 -0.01 -15.54
C VAL A 72 -4.64 0.26 -14.74
N LEU A 73 -4.46 0.65 -13.48
CA LEU A 73 -5.53 1.00 -12.56
C LEU A 73 -5.40 2.48 -12.21
N TYR A 74 -6.34 3.28 -12.69
CA TYR A 74 -6.43 4.70 -12.39
C TYR A 74 -7.75 4.98 -11.70
N GLY A 75 -7.72 5.33 -10.41
CA GLY A 75 -8.97 5.54 -9.69
C GLY A 75 -8.82 5.79 -8.20
N THR A 76 -9.94 5.63 -7.51
CA THR A 76 -10.01 5.81 -6.06
C THR A 76 -10.70 4.62 -5.41
N LEU A 77 -10.05 4.06 -4.41
CA LEU A 77 -10.57 3.06 -3.51
C LEU A 77 -11.01 3.74 -2.22
N ASN A 78 -12.27 3.62 -1.86
CA ASN A 78 -12.82 4.10 -0.59
C ASN A 78 -13.18 2.90 0.28
N SER A 79 -12.83 2.98 1.56
CA SER A 79 -13.06 1.91 2.54
C SER A 79 -13.39 2.47 3.92
N ALA A 80 -13.66 1.61 4.90
CA ALA A 80 -13.90 2.03 6.27
C ALA A 80 -12.69 2.70 6.95
N ILE A 81 -11.47 2.46 6.42
CA ILE A 81 -10.22 3.03 6.95
C ILE A 81 -9.80 4.32 6.25
N GLY A 82 -10.46 4.69 5.16
CA GLY A 82 -10.15 5.90 4.38
C GLY A 82 -10.16 5.65 2.88
N ASN A 83 -9.52 6.57 2.14
CA ASN A 83 -9.42 6.53 0.69
C ASN A 83 -7.97 6.26 0.24
N VAL A 84 -7.82 5.61 -0.91
CA VAL A 84 -6.54 5.44 -1.60
C VAL A 84 -6.75 5.80 -3.07
N LYS A 85 -5.98 6.75 -3.56
CA LYS A 85 -5.88 7.07 -4.99
C LYS A 85 -4.80 6.21 -5.62
N THR A 86 -5.07 5.69 -6.80
CA THR A 86 -4.15 4.82 -7.54
C THR A 86 -3.94 5.34 -8.96
N ASP A 87 -2.70 5.32 -9.40
CA ASP A 87 -2.27 5.48 -10.78
C ASP A 87 -1.10 4.50 -10.97
N VAL A 88 -1.45 3.22 -11.16
CA VAL A 88 -0.49 2.12 -11.08
C VAL A 88 -0.65 1.17 -12.26
N ALA A 89 0.49 0.70 -12.77
CA ALA A 89 0.57 -0.47 -13.61
C ALA A 89 0.66 -1.73 -12.73
N LEU A 90 -0.18 -2.70 -13.01
CA LEU A 90 -0.24 -4.00 -12.35
C LEU A 90 0.16 -5.07 -13.36
N SER A 91 1.14 -5.89 -13.03
CA SER A 91 1.49 -7.07 -13.81
C SER A 91 1.45 -8.32 -12.95
N VAL A 92 0.94 -9.40 -13.51
CA VAL A 92 0.93 -10.72 -12.86
C VAL A 92 1.65 -11.73 -13.75
N ASN A 93 2.43 -12.61 -13.14
CA ASN A 93 3.06 -13.67 -13.91
C ASN A 93 2.02 -14.71 -14.38
N LYS A 94 2.36 -15.50 -15.41
CA LYS A 94 1.47 -16.51 -16.03
C LYS A 94 0.90 -17.53 -15.03
N GLU A 95 1.57 -17.75 -13.92
CA GLU A 95 1.15 -18.69 -12.89
C GLU A 95 0.36 -18.03 -11.75
N PHE A 96 0.16 -16.70 -11.79
CA PHE A 96 -0.45 -15.88 -10.73
C PHE A 96 0.26 -16.01 -9.36
N LYS A 97 1.55 -16.36 -9.38
CA LYS A 97 2.36 -16.50 -8.16
C LYS A 97 3.08 -15.22 -7.77
N SER A 98 3.22 -14.28 -8.69
CA SER A 98 3.87 -12.99 -8.46
C SER A 98 3.06 -11.87 -9.08
N CYS A 99 2.93 -10.79 -8.32
CA CYS A 99 2.26 -9.56 -8.70
C CYS A 99 3.25 -8.41 -8.57
N TYR A 100 3.31 -7.58 -9.60
CA TYR A 100 4.16 -6.40 -9.65
C TYR A 100 3.29 -5.17 -9.80
N LEU A 101 3.45 -4.21 -8.91
CA LEU A 101 2.82 -2.90 -8.98
C LEU A 101 3.90 -1.85 -9.19
N ASN A 102 3.65 -0.89 -10.07
CA ASN A 102 4.54 0.24 -10.29
C ASN A 102 3.70 1.49 -10.57
N GLY A 103 3.92 2.54 -9.80
CA GLY A 103 3.24 3.81 -10.01
C GLY A 103 2.94 4.58 -8.73
N LYS A 104 1.97 5.48 -8.82
CA LYS A 104 1.63 6.42 -7.76
C LYS A 104 0.47 5.92 -6.91
N ILE A 105 0.65 5.99 -5.61
CA ILE A 105 -0.38 5.68 -4.61
C ILE A 105 -0.42 6.83 -3.62
N GLY A 106 -1.61 7.30 -3.28
CA GLY A 106 -1.76 8.40 -2.33
C GLY A 106 -3.03 8.29 -1.50
N SER A 107 -3.02 8.93 -0.34
CA SER A 107 -4.18 9.04 0.54
C SER A 107 -4.19 10.39 1.22
N SER A 108 -5.35 11.02 1.26
CA SER A 108 -5.55 12.21 2.08
C SER A 108 -5.85 11.89 3.54
N LYS A 109 -6.34 10.67 3.81
CA LYS A 109 -6.62 10.18 5.16
C LYS A 109 -6.80 8.67 5.15
N LEU A 110 -5.82 7.94 5.67
CA LEU A 110 -5.88 6.50 5.88
C LEU A 110 -5.69 6.20 7.36
N ASN A 111 -6.62 5.51 8.00
CA ASN A 111 -6.61 5.26 9.44
C ASN A 111 -6.09 3.87 9.76
N PHE A 112 -4.81 3.77 10.09
CA PHE A 112 -4.16 2.51 10.47
C PHE A 112 -4.58 2.00 11.86
N ALA A 113 -5.06 2.86 12.77
CA ALA A 113 -5.52 2.42 14.08
C ALA A 113 -6.66 1.39 13.99
N LYS A 114 -7.48 1.47 12.93
CA LYS A 114 -8.55 0.50 12.69
C LYS A 114 -8.04 -0.88 12.28
N VAL A 115 -6.90 -0.95 11.60
CA VAL A 115 -6.30 -2.20 11.10
C VAL A 115 -5.32 -2.77 12.11
N LEU A 116 -4.49 -1.92 12.70
CA LEU A 116 -3.41 -2.24 13.63
C LEU A 116 -3.57 -1.52 14.97
N PRO A 117 -4.61 -1.83 15.78
CA PRO A 117 -4.99 -1.03 16.94
C PRO A 117 -3.92 -0.99 18.05
N LYS A 118 -2.99 -1.97 18.09
CA LYS A 118 -1.92 -2.03 19.09
C LYS A 118 -0.61 -1.39 18.64
N SER A 119 -0.55 -0.84 17.43
CA SER A 119 0.69 -0.30 16.87
C SER A 119 1.02 1.12 17.32
N GLY A 120 0.06 1.84 17.91
CA GLY A 120 0.16 3.28 18.16
C GLY A 120 -0.02 4.15 16.91
N LEU A 121 -0.19 3.53 15.75
CA LEU A 121 -0.43 4.22 14.48
C LEU A 121 -1.86 4.77 14.41
N GLY A 122 -2.00 6.00 13.96
CA GLY A 122 -3.28 6.65 13.71
C GLY A 122 -3.55 6.88 12.23
N THR A 123 -3.83 8.12 11.88
CA THR A 123 -4.08 8.54 10.50
C THR A 123 -2.81 8.95 9.79
N ILE A 124 -2.77 8.70 8.48
CA ILE A 124 -1.70 9.15 7.59
C ILE A 124 -2.28 9.80 6.34
N ALA A 125 -1.62 10.87 5.86
CA ALA A 125 -1.83 11.41 4.52
C ALA A 125 -0.48 11.41 3.80
N PHE A 126 -0.46 10.83 2.61
CA PHE A 126 0.78 10.63 1.86
C PHE A 126 0.56 10.60 0.36
N ASN A 127 1.63 10.84 -0.36
CA ASN A 127 1.78 10.51 -1.78
C ASN A 127 3.04 9.68 -1.94
N SER A 128 3.00 8.65 -2.74
CA SER A 128 4.15 7.80 -3.01
C SER A 128 4.30 7.48 -4.49
N ASN A 129 5.52 7.22 -4.89
CA ASN A 129 5.85 6.54 -6.13
C ASN A 129 6.54 5.23 -5.72
N SER A 130 5.91 4.10 -6.01
CA SER A 130 6.32 2.83 -5.46
C SER A 130 6.38 1.73 -6.50
N LYS A 131 7.36 0.83 -6.34
CA LYS A 131 7.44 -0.45 -7.02
C LYS A 131 7.25 -1.53 -5.98
N VAL A 132 6.23 -2.35 -6.16
CA VAL A 132 5.88 -3.42 -5.21
C VAL A 132 5.94 -4.75 -5.91
N THR A 133 6.67 -5.69 -5.36
CA THR A 133 6.66 -7.10 -5.77
C THR A 133 6.03 -7.91 -4.65
N LEU A 134 4.97 -8.64 -4.97
CA LEU A 134 4.30 -9.56 -4.06
C LEU A 134 4.47 -10.98 -4.58
N ASN A 135 4.91 -11.90 -3.73
CA ASN A 135 5.05 -13.31 -4.07
C ASN A 135 4.08 -14.17 -3.26
N ALA A 136 3.62 -15.29 -3.85
CA ALA A 136 2.68 -16.22 -3.22
C ALA A 136 3.18 -16.80 -1.89
N TYR A 137 4.49 -16.76 -1.63
CA TYR A 137 5.13 -17.24 -0.40
C TYR A 137 5.15 -16.22 0.74
N LYS A 138 4.24 -15.24 0.73
CA LYS A 138 4.13 -14.16 1.72
C LYS A 138 5.37 -13.25 1.82
N SER A 139 6.22 -13.26 0.82
CA SER A 139 7.30 -12.29 0.70
C SER A 139 6.84 -11.09 -0.15
N TYR A 140 7.30 -9.92 0.26
CA TYR A 140 7.10 -8.70 -0.51
C TYR A 140 8.41 -7.91 -0.54
N PHE A 141 8.58 -7.15 -1.61
CA PHE A 141 9.62 -6.15 -1.75
C PHE A 141 8.96 -4.86 -2.21
N ILE A 142 9.21 -3.78 -1.51
CA ILE A 142 8.68 -2.45 -1.82
C ILE A 142 9.85 -1.50 -1.93
N SER A 143 10.06 -0.94 -3.13
CA SER A 143 10.96 0.18 -3.34
C SER A 143 10.10 1.43 -3.49
N THR A 144 10.32 2.45 -2.66
CA THR A 144 9.37 3.56 -2.57
C THR A 144 10.03 4.90 -2.29
N ASP A 145 9.39 5.94 -2.80
CA ASP A 145 9.60 7.34 -2.44
C ASP A 145 8.27 7.90 -1.94
N ILE A 146 8.20 8.28 -0.67
CA ILE A 146 6.98 8.68 0.00
C ILE A 146 7.14 10.08 0.60
N ASP A 147 6.24 10.98 0.22
CA ASP A 147 6.00 12.25 0.91
C ASP A 147 4.80 12.11 1.84
N ILE A 148 5.01 12.22 3.14
CA ILE A 148 3.99 12.13 4.17
C ILE A 148 3.70 13.54 4.70
N ASN A 149 2.50 14.05 4.42
CA ASN A 149 2.09 15.39 4.87
C ASN A 149 1.81 15.41 6.36
N HIS A 150 1.17 14.35 6.85
CA HIS A 150 0.96 14.13 8.28
C HIS A 150 0.89 12.63 8.61
N PHE A 151 1.37 12.30 9.79
CA PHE A 151 1.41 10.95 10.30
C PHE A 151 1.17 10.95 11.82
N PHE A 152 0.04 10.38 12.24
CA PHE A 152 -0.31 10.32 13.64
C PHE A 152 0.26 9.05 14.28
N PHE A 153 1.12 9.24 15.28
CA PHE A 153 1.75 8.15 16.02
C PHE A 153 1.83 8.48 17.52
N LYS A 154 1.38 7.56 18.36
CA LYS A 154 1.38 7.70 19.84
C LYS A 154 0.82 9.03 20.35
N GLY A 155 -0.23 9.55 19.72
CA GLY A 155 -0.88 10.80 20.16
C GLY A 155 -0.27 12.07 19.54
N TYR A 156 0.85 12.00 18.83
CA TYR A 156 1.47 13.11 18.14
C TYR A 156 1.25 13.06 16.62
N ASN A 157 1.10 14.21 15.99
CA ASN A 157 0.89 14.36 14.54
C ASN A 157 2.16 14.89 13.88
N TYR A 158 3.03 13.99 13.46
CA TYR A 158 4.25 14.32 12.69
C TYR A 158 3.89 14.91 11.34
N LYS A 159 4.63 15.93 10.93
CA LYS A 159 4.49 16.63 9.64
C LYS A 159 5.76 16.51 8.83
N ASN A 160 5.62 16.66 7.50
CA ASN A 160 6.76 16.75 6.56
C ASN A 160 7.75 15.59 6.71
N VAL A 161 7.25 14.37 6.69
CA VAL A 161 8.08 13.16 6.74
C VAL A 161 8.31 12.67 5.31
N LYS A 162 9.56 12.44 4.94
CA LYS A 162 9.95 11.83 3.67
C LYS A 162 10.63 10.50 3.91
N VAL A 163 10.23 9.50 3.15
CA VAL A 163 10.82 8.16 3.20
C VAL A 163 11.22 7.76 1.79
N ASN A 164 12.49 7.42 1.62
CA ASN A 164 13.00 6.87 0.38
C ASN A 164 13.79 5.60 0.69
N GLY A 165 13.38 4.46 0.17
CA GLY A 165 14.06 3.22 0.46
C GLY A 165 13.31 1.97 0.07
N ASP A 166 13.89 0.87 0.49
CA ASP A 166 13.44 -0.49 0.23
C ASP A 166 12.91 -1.14 1.52
N ILE A 167 11.76 -1.78 1.43
CA ILE A 167 11.07 -2.44 2.54
C ILE A 167 10.87 -3.91 2.17
N GLU A 168 11.35 -4.79 3.02
CA GLU A 168 11.14 -6.23 2.98
C GLU A 168 10.48 -6.71 4.28
N PRO A 169 9.99 -7.94 4.38
CA PRO A 169 9.57 -8.49 5.65
C PRO A 169 10.70 -8.36 6.69
N ASN A 170 10.43 -7.63 7.77
CA ASN A 170 11.39 -7.38 8.85
C ASN A 170 12.64 -6.57 8.50
N SER A 171 12.68 -5.85 7.39
CA SER A 171 13.84 -5.06 6.96
C SER A 171 13.41 -3.74 6.31
N PHE A 172 14.15 -2.68 6.63
CA PHE A 172 14.10 -1.39 5.95
C PHE A 172 15.53 -0.95 5.64
N PHE A 173 15.77 -0.56 4.41
CA PHE A 173 17.00 0.07 3.97
C PHE A 173 16.68 1.38 3.26
N GLY A 174 17.21 2.51 3.74
CA GLY A 174 16.92 3.79 3.09
C GLY A 174 17.11 5.01 3.97
N LYS A 175 16.42 6.07 3.58
CA LYS A 175 16.46 7.39 4.23
C LYS A 175 15.10 7.78 4.77
N ILE A 176 15.09 8.35 5.96
CA ILE A 176 13.91 8.98 6.54
C ILE A 176 14.31 10.39 6.96
N ASN A 177 13.59 11.40 6.47
CA ASN A 177 13.75 12.78 6.88
C ASN A 177 12.46 13.26 7.51
N ILE A 178 12.54 13.79 8.71
CA ILE A 178 11.45 14.43 9.42
C ILE A 178 11.81 15.89 9.63
N ALA A 179 10.98 16.80 9.11
CA ALA A 179 11.12 18.23 9.28
C ALA A 179 9.86 18.77 9.98
N ASP A 180 9.70 18.38 11.23
CA ASP A 180 8.59 18.76 12.11
C ASP A 180 9.07 19.74 13.18
N GLU A 181 8.19 20.57 13.71
CA GLU A 181 8.52 21.59 14.73
C GLU A 181 9.10 21.02 16.04
N ASN A 182 8.81 19.76 16.36
CA ASN A 182 9.27 19.07 17.57
C ASN A 182 10.19 17.89 17.27
N CYS A 183 10.47 17.63 15.98
CA CYS A 183 11.34 16.53 15.55
C CYS A 183 12.02 16.90 14.24
N ASN A 184 13.32 17.15 14.29
CA ASN A 184 14.15 17.34 13.10
C ASN A 184 15.18 16.21 13.05
N LEU A 185 14.90 15.20 12.21
CA LEU A 185 15.66 13.95 12.11
C LEU A 185 16.01 13.65 10.67
N ALA A 186 17.26 13.37 10.42
CA ALA A 186 17.72 12.71 9.18
C ALA A 186 18.32 11.35 9.53
N PHE A 187 17.71 10.29 9.03
CA PHE A 187 18.15 8.91 9.15
C PHE A 187 18.60 8.38 7.80
N ASN A 188 19.69 7.62 7.77
CA ASN A 188 20.16 6.89 6.58
C ASN A 188 20.78 5.58 7.02
N GLY A 189 20.25 4.46 6.56
CA GLY A 189 20.81 3.17 6.91
C GLY A 189 19.87 1.99 6.78
N HIS A 190 20.20 0.92 7.50
CA HIS A 190 19.52 -0.36 7.47
C HIS A 190 19.08 -0.77 8.86
N ILE A 191 17.82 -1.17 8.97
CA ILE A 191 17.24 -1.78 10.17
C ILE A 191 16.64 -3.12 9.77
N SER A 192 17.02 -4.20 10.45
CA SER A 192 16.42 -5.50 10.21
C SER A 192 16.16 -6.27 11.51
N ASN A 193 15.17 -7.17 11.46
CA ASN A 193 14.84 -8.10 12.54
C ASN A 193 14.75 -9.51 11.95
N ILE A 194 15.83 -10.27 12.02
CA ILE A 194 15.95 -11.62 11.46
C ILE A 194 16.12 -12.60 12.61
N ASN A 195 15.23 -13.59 12.72
CA ASN A 195 15.27 -14.62 13.77
C ASN A 195 15.39 -14.03 15.19
N ASP A 196 14.58 -12.99 15.48
CA ASP A 196 14.56 -12.23 16.74
C ASP A 196 15.85 -11.42 17.04
N TYR A 197 16.81 -11.43 16.14
CA TYR A 197 17.97 -10.55 16.20
C TYR A 197 17.71 -9.24 15.47
N LYS A 198 17.74 -8.13 16.21
CA LYS A 198 17.66 -6.78 15.64
C LYS A 198 19.05 -6.33 15.23
N LYS A 199 19.22 -6.01 13.97
CA LYS A 199 20.45 -5.42 13.42
C LYS A 199 20.17 -3.98 13.04
N PHE A 200 21.04 -3.08 13.50
CA PHE A 200 20.99 -1.65 13.22
C PHE A 200 22.34 -1.26 12.61
N ASP A 201 22.28 -0.66 11.43
CA ASP A 201 23.44 -0.15 10.71
C ASP A 201 23.03 1.15 10.04
N PHE A 202 23.13 2.27 10.77
CA PHE A 202 22.61 3.54 10.32
C PHE A 202 23.41 4.74 10.89
N GLU A 203 23.27 5.85 10.19
CA GLU A 203 23.59 7.18 10.69
C GLU A 203 22.30 7.94 10.95
N ALA A 204 22.23 8.65 12.06
CA ALA A 204 21.13 9.52 12.38
C ALA A 204 21.64 10.89 12.83
N ASN A 205 21.17 11.95 12.21
CA ASN A 205 21.38 13.32 12.64
C ASN A 205 20.09 13.86 13.23
N VAL A 206 20.15 14.24 14.49
CA VAL A 206 19.00 14.77 15.25
C VAL A 206 19.34 16.20 15.66
N ALA A 207 18.72 17.17 14.99
CA ALA A 207 18.92 18.58 15.32
C ALA A 207 17.98 19.01 16.46
N ASP A 208 16.72 18.60 16.42
CA ASP A 208 15.71 18.90 17.43
C ASP A 208 14.86 17.66 17.74
N LEU A 209 14.67 17.36 19.04
CA LEU A 209 13.84 16.25 19.47
C LEU A 209 13.21 16.54 20.84
N ALA A 210 11.96 17.01 20.82
CA ALA A 210 11.20 17.29 22.04
C ALA A 210 10.41 16.06 22.49
N LEU A 211 11.08 15.08 23.16
CA LEU A 211 10.53 13.77 23.49
C LEU A 211 9.19 13.84 24.25
N ASN A 212 9.03 14.79 25.17
CA ASN A 212 7.80 15.01 25.93
C ASN A 212 6.63 15.45 25.03
N LYS A 213 6.87 16.36 24.08
CA LYS A 213 5.85 16.82 23.13
C LYS A 213 5.50 15.74 22.11
N LEU A 214 6.43 14.86 21.79
CA LEU A 214 6.25 13.73 20.89
C LEU A 214 5.58 12.52 21.57
N HIS A 215 5.29 12.61 22.87
CA HIS A 215 4.76 11.50 23.70
C HIS A 215 5.66 10.25 23.65
N LEU A 216 6.98 10.44 23.55
CA LEU A 216 7.99 9.38 23.56
C LEU A 216 8.70 9.21 24.90
N SER A 217 8.54 10.17 25.80
CA SER A 217 8.93 10.10 27.22
C SER A 217 7.78 10.64 28.09
N ASP A 218 7.73 10.20 29.32
CA ASP A 218 6.88 10.75 30.37
C ASP A 218 7.36 12.14 30.80
#